data_c55a526449013db12f68fef8f85b30b2
#
_entry.id   c55a526449013db12f68fef8f85b30b2
#
_cell.length_a   1.000
_cell.length_b   1.000
_cell.length_c   1.000
_cell.angle_alpha   90.00
_cell.angle_beta   90.00
_cell.angle_gamma   90.00
#
_symmetry.space_group_name_H-M   'P 1'
#
loop_
_entity.id
_entity.type
_entity.pdbx_description
1 polymer ?
#
loop_
_entity_poly.entity_id
_entity_poly.type
_entity_poly.pdbx_seq_one_letter_code
_entity_poly.pdbx_strand_id
1 'polypeptide(L)'
;GLKMALDIGAAPYGNWSGCHATGWDRYAPEFGDVNVGDQFQKHSYIFGLLINADGKRFVDEGWDFHSFTYAKYGGEVLKQPGQFAWQVFDSKVKNLLRSEYRIKFMTKVSANTLEELAPKLEGVNGPEFLKTVREYNAAVQGSAAFDHTIKDGKGTTGLSLAKSNWAQALDTPPFDAYATTCGITFTFGGLRIAKDTGQVLDVNFHPIAGLYTAGEMVGGLFYFNYPSGTGLVSGAVFGRLAGTSAGQAAKAA
;
A
#
# COMPACT_ATOMS: atom_id res chain seq x y z
N GLY A 1 -3.99 -5.29 -24.52
CA GLY A 1 -5.40 -5.71 -24.32
C GLY A 1 -6.31 -4.52 -24.10
N LEU A 2 -6.09 -3.71 -23.05
CA LEU A 2 -6.98 -2.60 -22.70
C LEU A 2 -7.18 -1.62 -23.87
N LYS A 3 -6.08 -1.10 -24.47
CA LYS A 3 -6.14 -0.19 -25.62
C LYS A 3 -6.87 -0.83 -26.81
N MET A 4 -6.60 -2.09 -27.11
CA MET A 4 -7.26 -2.81 -28.22
C MET A 4 -8.78 -2.86 -28.04
N ALA A 5 -9.26 -3.11 -26.81
CA ALA A 5 -10.69 -3.12 -26.53
C ALA A 5 -11.31 -1.72 -26.65
N LEU A 6 -10.64 -0.69 -26.13
CA LEU A 6 -11.10 0.70 -26.26
C LEU A 6 -11.17 1.16 -27.73
N ASP A 7 -10.21 0.77 -28.56
CA ASP A 7 -10.15 1.12 -29.99
C ASP A 7 -11.34 0.57 -30.81
N ILE A 8 -11.99 -0.50 -30.32
CA ILE A 8 -13.21 -1.07 -30.92
C ILE A 8 -14.49 -0.65 -30.21
N GLY A 9 -14.44 0.37 -29.36
CA GLY A 9 -15.61 0.98 -28.72
C GLY A 9 -16.01 0.40 -27.37
N ALA A 10 -15.15 -0.37 -26.71
CA ALA A 10 -15.42 -0.83 -25.33
C ALA A 10 -15.51 0.36 -24.36
N ALA A 11 -16.44 0.29 -23.41
CA ALA A 11 -16.63 1.34 -22.42
C ALA A 11 -15.52 1.33 -21.36
N PRO A 12 -14.79 2.46 -21.15
CA PRO A 12 -13.91 2.61 -20.00
C PRO A 12 -14.75 2.68 -18.69
N TYR A 13 -14.22 2.10 -17.62
CA TYR A 13 -14.93 2.08 -16.35
C TYR A 13 -13.98 2.10 -15.14
N GLY A 14 -14.44 2.65 -14.01
CA GLY A 14 -13.71 2.71 -12.76
C GLY A 14 -12.84 3.95 -12.60
N ASN A 15 -11.89 3.89 -11.65
CA ASN A 15 -11.01 5.01 -11.32
C ASN A 15 -9.72 4.97 -12.16
N TRP A 16 -9.67 5.76 -13.22
CA TRP A 16 -8.54 5.84 -14.15
C TRP A 16 -7.32 6.61 -13.60
N SER A 17 -7.47 7.33 -12.49
CA SER A 17 -6.38 8.01 -11.79
C SER A 17 -5.93 7.27 -10.53
N GLY A 18 -6.56 6.13 -10.21
CA GLY A 18 -6.25 5.33 -9.04
C GLY A 18 -5.48 4.07 -9.37
N CYS A 19 -4.73 3.59 -8.39
CA CYS A 19 -3.96 2.36 -8.48
C CYS A 19 -3.81 1.69 -7.11
N HIS A 20 -3.44 0.43 -7.11
CA HIS A 20 -2.92 -0.27 -5.95
C HIS A 20 -1.51 0.28 -5.67
N ALA A 21 -1.46 1.28 -4.79
CA ALA A 21 -0.28 2.07 -4.46
C ALA A 21 0.32 1.59 -3.14
N THR A 22 1.41 0.84 -3.20
CA THR A 22 2.06 0.25 -2.03
C THR A 22 3.32 1.02 -1.63
N GLY A 23 3.68 0.97 -0.34
CA GLY A 23 5.01 1.41 0.10
C GLY A 23 6.07 0.53 -0.52
N TRP A 24 7.05 1.14 -1.19
CA TRP A 24 8.11 0.48 -1.91
C TRP A 24 9.47 1.03 -1.50
N ASP A 25 10.54 0.24 -1.52
CA ASP A 25 11.87 0.74 -1.19
C ASP A 25 12.25 1.90 -2.12
N ARG A 26 12.66 3.03 -1.55
CA ARG A 26 12.90 4.29 -2.27
C ARG A 26 13.98 4.17 -3.35
N TYR A 27 14.95 3.30 -3.13
CA TYR A 27 16.10 3.11 -4.02
C TYR A 27 16.08 1.76 -4.75
N ALA A 28 14.93 1.09 -4.76
CA ALA A 28 14.72 -0.07 -5.63
C ALA A 28 14.93 0.33 -7.10
N PRO A 29 15.37 -0.59 -7.96
CA PRO A 29 15.45 -0.32 -9.39
C PRO A 29 14.11 0.15 -9.95
N GLU A 30 14.14 1.13 -10.86
CA GLU A 30 12.94 1.78 -11.43
C GLU A 30 11.93 0.78 -12.00
N PHE A 31 12.41 -0.27 -12.66
CA PHE A 31 11.59 -1.32 -13.26
C PHE A 31 11.59 -2.62 -12.43
N GLY A 32 12.01 -2.53 -11.15
CA GLY A 32 12.15 -3.68 -10.28
C GLY A 32 13.36 -4.56 -10.62
N ASP A 33 13.42 -5.72 -9.97
CA ASP A 33 14.43 -6.76 -10.22
C ASP A 33 13.72 -8.12 -10.21
N VAL A 34 13.82 -8.86 -11.31
CA VAL A 34 13.13 -10.15 -11.48
C VAL A 34 13.57 -11.21 -10.44
N ASN A 35 14.80 -11.12 -9.93
CA ASN A 35 15.29 -12.05 -8.93
C ASN A 35 14.84 -11.69 -7.50
N VAL A 36 14.53 -10.43 -7.25
CA VAL A 36 14.03 -9.92 -5.97
C VAL A 36 12.49 -9.95 -5.94
N GLY A 37 11.85 -9.75 -7.10
CA GLY A 37 10.40 -9.76 -7.24
C GLY A 37 9.75 -8.65 -6.41
N ASP A 38 8.76 -9.01 -5.62
CA ASP A 38 7.97 -8.11 -4.80
C ASP A 38 8.58 -7.77 -3.42
N GLN A 39 9.80 -8.24 -3.14
CA GLN A 39 10.44 -8.09 -1.83
C GLN A 39 10.89 -6.65 -1.50
N PHE A 40 10.75 -5.71 -2.42
CA PHE A 40 10.95 -4.29 -2.15
C PHE A 40 9.79 -3.62 -1.38
N GLN A 41 8.69 -4.33 -1.14
CA GLN A 41 7.53 -3.85 -0.38
C GLN A 41 7.92 -3.44 1.06
N LYS A 42 7.20 -2.46 1.62
CA LYS A 42 7.44 -1.94 2.97
C LYS A 42 6.12 -1.85 3.74
N HIS A 43 5.60 -3.00 4.20
CA HIS A 43 4.25 -3.13 4.79
C HIS A 43 4.21 -3.19 6.33
N SER A 44 5.37 -3.13 7.01
CA SER A 44 5.39 -3.19 8.49
C SER A 44 5.21 -1.83 9.17
N TYR A 45 4.85 -0.78 8.44
CA TYR A 45 4.66 0.60 8.94
C TYR A 45 3.72 0.66 10.15
N ILE A 46 2.79 -0.27 10.30
CA ILE A 46 1.87 -0.31 11.45
C ILE A 46 2.60 -0.38 12.80
N PHE A 47 3.81 -0.93 12.83
CA PHE A 47 4.63 -1.07 14.04
C PHE A 47 5.58 0.11 14.28
N GLY A 48 5.66 1.07 13.38
CA GLY A 48 6.56 2.21 13.43
C GLY A 48 5.86 3.53 13.15
N LEU A 49 6.64 4.52 12.72
CA LEU A 49 6.17 5.83 12.28
C LEU A 49 6.55 6.05 10.83
N LEU A 50 5.63 6.65 10.06
CA LEU A 50 5.89 7.16 8.71
C LEU A 50 6.23 8.66 8.81
N ILE A 51 7.47 9.00 8.47
CA ILE A 51 8.03 10.35 8.55
C ILE A 51 8.32 10.89 7.15
N ASN A 52 7.71 12.02 6.81
CA ASN A 52 7.92 12.72 5.54
C ASN A 52 9.17 13.62 5.54
N ALA A 53 9.44 14.30 4.42
CA ALA A 53 10.57 15.22 4.29
C ALA A 53 10.55 16.37 5.31
N ASP A 54 9.36 16.83 5.72
CA ASP A 54 9.21 17.87 6.74
C ASP A 54 9.52 17.38 8.16
N GLY A 55 9.85 16.11 8.36
CA GLY A 55 10.06 15.49 9.66
C GLY A 55 8.77 15.15 10.42
N LYS A 56 7.64 15.09 9.74
CA LYS A 56 6.30 14.90 10.34
C LYS A 56 5.66 13.58 9.95
N ARG A 57 4.82 13.07 10.85
CA ARG A 57 3.83 12.03 10.54
C ARG A 57 2.72 12.60 9.67
N PHE A 58 2.15 11.79 8.78
CA PHE A 58 1.11 12.23 7.83
C PHE A 58 -0.05 11.24 7.68
N VAL A 59 0.02 10.08 8.31
CA VAL A 59 -1.04 9.07 8.35
C VAL A 59 -1.18 8.50 9.77
N ASP A 60 -2.33 7.93 10.08
CA ASP A 60 -2.50 7.02 11.22
C ASP A 60 -2.00 5.64 10.81
N GLU A 61 -0.78 5.30 11.18
CA GLU A 61 -0.17 4.02 10.82
C GLU A 61 -0.89 2.84 11.47
N GLY A 62 -1.62 3.08 12.57
CA GLY A 62 -2.38 2.10 13.33
C GLY A 62 -3.88 2.08 13.01
N TRP A 63 -4.35 2.72 11.95
CA TRP A 63 -5.77 2.80 11.63
C TRP A 63 -6.44 1.42 11.47
N ASP A 64 -5.76 0.52 10.74
CA ASP A 64 -6.21 -0.87 10.58
C ASP A 64 -5.04 -1.79 10.28
N PHE A 65 -5.30 -3.11 10.23
CA PHE A 65 -4.29 -4.08 9.77
C PHE A 65 -3.74 -3.67 8.40
N HIS A 66 -2.45 -3.93 8.19
CA HIS A 66 -1.79 -3.57 6.94
C HIS A 66 -2.52 -4.10 5.70
N SER A 67 -3.17 -5.28 5.79
CA SER A 67 -3.95 -5.89 4.69
C SER A 67 -5.10 -5.01 4.17
N PHE A 68 -5.56 -4.04 4.98
CA PHE A 68 -6.63 -3.11 4.62
C PHE A 68 -6.13 -1.69 4.32
N THR A 69 -4.85 -1.39 4.54
CA THR A 69 -4.33 -0.02 4.42
C THR A 69 -3.15 0.13 3.47
N TYR A 70 -2.41 -0.94 3.19
CA TYR A 70 -1.14 -0.87 2.46
C TYR A 70 -1.27 -0.31 1.04
N ALA A 71 -2.35 -0.67 0.34
CA ALA A 71 -2.60 -0.23 -1.02
C ALA A 71 -3.03 1.27 -1.11
N LYS A 72 -3.43 1.86 0.02
CA LYS A 72 -3.72 3.29 0.17
C LYS A 72 -2.46 4.07 0.57
N TYR A 73 -1.66 3.52 1.48
CA TYR A 73 -0.58 4.29 2.11
C TYR A 73 0.60 4.57 1.18
N GLY A 74 0.84 3.75 0.15
CA GLY A 74 1.76 4.13 -0.92
C GLY A 74 1.32 5.42 -1.64
N GLY A 75 0.01 5.57 -1.89
CA GLY A 75 -0.56 6.80 -2.45
C GLY A 75 -0.46 8.01 -1.50
N GLU A 76 -0.53 7.79 -0.18
CA GLU A 76 -0.31 8.86 0.80
C GLU A 76 1.17 9.28 0.84
N VAL A 77 2.11 8.35 0.66
CA VAL A 77 3.54 8.68 0.49
C VAL A 77 3.78 9.51 -0.78
N LEU A 78 3.11 9.16 -1.88
CA LEU A 78 3.22 9.89 -3.15
C LEU A 78 2.81 11.38 -3.03
N LYS A 79 1.91 11.71 -2.10
CA LYS A 79 1.47 13.08 -1.83
C LYS A 79 2.45 13.89 -0.97
N GLN A 80 3.46 13.26 -0.37
CA GLN A 80 4.39 13.93 0.51
C GLN A 80 5.47 14.68 -0.28
N PRO A 81 6.08 15.73 0.31
CA PRO A 81 7.18 16.45 -0.31
C PRO A 81 8.30 15.48 -0.72
N GLY A 82 8.75 15.55 -1.97
CA GLY A 82 9.73 14.65 -2.55
C GLY A 82 9.23 13.23 -2.82
N GLN A 83 7.93 12.95 -2.59
CA GLN A 83 7.27 11.65 -2.88
C GLN A 83 7.92 10.46 -2.15
N PHE A 84 8.44 10.70 -0.96
CA PHE A 84 9.05 9.68 -0.11
C PHE A 84 8.69 9.86 1.37
N ALA A 85 8.97 8.83 2.13
CA ALA A 85 8.94 8.83 3.59
C ALA A 85 10.01 7.87 4.15
N TRP A 86 10.25 7.96 5.45
CA TRP A 86 11.02 6.97 6.19
C TRP A 86 10.10 6.26 7.18
N GLN A 87 10.18 4.93 7.21
CA GLN A 87 9.55 4.12 8.24
C GLN A 87 10.55 3.92 9.37
N VAL A 88 10.23 4.42 10.55
CA VAL A 88 11.13 4.42 11.71
C VAL A 88 10.61 3.44 12.76
N PHE A 89 11.48 2.55 13.22
CA PHE A 89 11.20 1.51 14.21
C PHE A 89 12.24 1.49 15.32
N ASP A 90 11.85 1.01 16.50
CA ASP A 90 12.82 0.63 17.52
C ASP A 90 13.01 -0.90 17.60
N SER A 91 13.90 -1.36 18.48
CA SER A 91 14.26 -2.78 18.56
C SER A 91 13.13 -3.68 19.08
N LYS A 92 12.14 -3.13 19.81
CA LYS A 92 11.01 -3.91 20.37
C LYS A 92 10.19 -4.63 19.30
N VAL A 93 10.08 -4.03 18.10
CA VAL A 93 9.27 -4.58 17.01
C VAL A 93 10.09 -5.28 15.92
N LYS A 94 11.41 -5.36 16.07
CA LYS A 94 12.31 -5.92 15.05
C LYS A 94 11.90 -7.31 14.55
N ASN A 95 11.44 -8.16 15.46
CA ASN A 95 11.04 -9.52 15.14
C ASN A 95 9.65 -9.61 14.49
N LEU A 96 8.85 -8.53 14.55
CA LEU A 96 7.54 -8.42 13.93
C LEU A 96 7.62 -7.90 12.49
N LEU A 97 8.76 -7.29 12.10
CA LEU A 97 8.94 -6.83 10.74
C LEU A 97 8.94 -8.01 9.77
N ARG A 98 8.27 -7.85 8.66
CA ARG A 98 8.14 -8.85 7.60
C ARG A 98 9.50 -9.17 6.96
N SER A 99 9.57 -10.27 6.19
CA SER A 99 10.81 -10.75 5.57
C SER A 99 11.46 -9.75 4.62
N GLU A 100 10.67 -8.93 3.93
CA GLU A 100 11.13 -7.90 3.00
C GLU A 100 11.97 -6.78 3.65
N TYR A 101 11.97 -6.67 4.98
CA TYR A 101 12.86 -5.78 5.75
C TYR A 101 14.24 -6.39 6.03
N ARG A 102 14.49 -7.60 5.56
CA ARG A 102 15.73 -8.38 5.79
C ARG A 102 16.46 -8.79 4.50
N ILE A 103 15.96 -8.35 3.34
CA ILE A 103 16.63 -8.63 2.06
C ILE A 103 17.93 -7.84 1.93
N LYS A 104 18.87 -8.34 1.14
CA LYS A 104 20.19 -7.71 0.92
C LYS A 104 20.10 -6.30 0.33
N PHE A 105 19.10 -6.05 -0.52
CA PHE A 105 18.96 -4.82 -1.30
C PHE A 105 18.05 -3.76 -0.66
N MET A 106 17.63 -3.94 0.61
CA MET A 106 16.81 -2.96 1.29
C MET A 106 17.60 -1.68 1.61
N THR A 107 16.95 -0.55 1.51
CA THR A 107 17.51 0.74 1.96
C THR A 107 17.24 0.92 3.45
N LYS A 108 18.26 0.75 4.25
CA LYS A 108 18.19 0.81 5.72
C LYS A 108 19.29 1.68 6.30
N VAL A 109 18.95 2.49 7.31
CA VAL A 109 19.90 3.15 8.21
C VAL A 109 19.59 2.77 9.66
N SER A 110 20.63 2.78 10.51
CA SER A 110 20.51 2.41 11.93
C SER A 110 21.33 3.33 12.83
N ALA A 111 20.86 3.52 14.07
CA ALA A 111 21.59 4.29 15.10
C ALA A 111 21.17 3.84 16.51
N ASN A 112 22.01 4.18 17.50
CA ASN A 112 21.71 3.88 18.91
C ASN A 112 20.93 5.01 19.60
N THR A 113 20.88 6.20 19.01
CA THR A 113 20.06 7.31 19.48
C THR A 113 19.25 7.89 18.32
N LEU A 114 18.16 8.58 18.63
CA LEU A 114 17.35 9.28 17.63
C LEU A 114 18.12 10.48 17.04
N GLU A 115 18.97 11.12 17.85
CA GLU A 115 19.85 12.20 17.44
C GLU A 115 20.90 11.74 16.42
N GLU A 116 21.44 10.53 16.55
CA GLU A 116 22.33 9.91 15.57
C GLU A 116 21.58 9.40 14.33
N LEU A 117 20.30 9.05 14.48
CA LEU A 117 19.47 8.60 13.36
C LEU A 117 19.05 9.78 12.47
N ALA A 118 18.69 10.91 13.06
CA ALA A 118 18.14 12.06 12.34
C ALA A 118 18.99 12.50 11.12
N PRO A 119 20.32 12.67 11.20
CA PRO A 119 21.14 13.06 10.04
C PRO A 119 21.27 11.95 8.98
N LYS A 120 20.92 10.69 9.30
CA LYS A 120 20.95 9.56 8.36
C LYS A 120 19.65 9.43 7.55
N LEU A 121 18.58 10.12 7.96
CA LEU A 121 17.32 10.17 7.23
C LEU A 121 17.45 11.16 6.07
N GLU A 122 17.99 10.71 4.96
CA GLU A 122 18.23 11.54 3.79
C GLU A 122 16.95 12.27 3.33
N GLY A 123 17.05 13.60 3.21
CA GLY A 123 15.97 14.46 2.75
C GLY A 123 14.93 14.82 3.83
N VAL A 124 15.16 14.48 5.09
CA VAL A 124 14.23 14.77 6.21
C VAL A 124 14.73 15.94 7.04
N ASN A 125 13.83 16.82 7.48
CA ASN A 125 14.11 17.85 8.48
C ASN A 125 14.38 17.19 9.85
N GLY A 126 15.67 17.03 10.18
CA GLY A 126 16.10 16.31 11.40
C GLY A 126 15.59 16.95 12.70
N PRO A 127 15.72 18.28 12.93
CA PRO A 127 15.15 18.93 14.11
C PRO A 127 13.66 18.71 14.30
N GLU A 128 12.87 18.80 13.23
CA GLU A 128 11.41 18.56 13.32
C GLU A 128 11.10 17.07 13.54
N PHE A 129 11.87 16.15 12.92
CA PHE A 129 11.77 14.71 13.20
C PHE A 129 11.97 14.42 14.69
N LEU A 130 13.00 14.94 15.33
CA LEU A 130 13.26 14.76 16.76
C LEU A 130 12.12 15.30 17.63
N LYS A 131 11.56 16.45 17.24
CA LYS A 131 10.39 17.03 17.91
C LYS A 131 9.17 16.12 17.74
N THR A 132 8.87 15.69 16.52
CA THR A 132 7.75 14.78 16.20
C THR A 132 7.82 13.51 17.04
N VAL A 133 9.00 12.88 17.14
CA VAL A 133 9.16 11.65 17.92
C VAL A 133 8.99 11.89 19.42
N ARG A 134 9.52 13.01 19.96
CA ARG A 134 9.33 13.37 21.38
C ARG A 134 7.85 13.58 21.72
N GLU A 135 7.13 14.33 20.89
CA GLU A 135 5.68 14.56 21.06
C GLU A 135 4.89 13.25 20.95
N TYR A 136 5.24 12.41 19.98
CA TYR A 136 4.62 11.10 19.83
C TYR A 136 4.87 10.21 21.06
N ASN A 137 6.11 10.09 21.52
CA ASN A 137 6.45 9.27 22.68
C ASN A 137 5.69 9.72 23.95
N ALA A 138 5.56 11.03 24.16
CA ALA A 138 4.79 11.59 25.27
C ALA A 138 3.28 11.30 25.18
N ALA A 139 2.76 11.12 23.97
CA ALA A 139 1.35 10.90 23.69
C ALA A 139 0.92 9.42 23.73
N VAL A 140 1.88 8.48 23.74
CA VAL A 140 1.59 7.03 23.77
C VAL A 140 0.90 6.66 25.09
N GLN A 141 -0.25 5.98 24.99
CA GLN A 141 -0.98 5.49 26.16
C GLN A 141 -0.30 4.26 26.78
N GLY A 142 0.07 4.36 28.06
CA GLY A 142 0.81 3.31 28.77
C GLY A 142 -0.04 2.14 29.28
N SER A 143 -1.36 2.28 29.35
CA SER A 143 -2.25 1.33 30.05
C SER A 143 -2.70 0.14 29.21
N ALA A 144 -2.72 0.25 27.87
CA ALA A 144 -3.10 -0.84 26.99
C ALA A 144 -1.92 -1.76 26.71
N ALA A 145 -2.12 -3.08 26.78
CA ALA A 145 -1.13 -4.06 26.36
C ALA A 145 -0.98 -4.04 24.83
N PHE A 146 0.26 -4.15 24.37
CA PHE A 146 0.51 -4.29 22.94
C PHE A 146 0.18 -5.71 22.47
N ASP A 147 -0.70 -5.82 21.48
CA ASP A 147 -1.02 -7.09 20.82
C ASP A 147 -1.20 -6.86 19.31
N HIS A 148 -0.23 -7.31 18.53
CA HIS A 148 -0.22 -7.15 17.09
C HIS A 148 -1.22 -8.06 16.33
N THR A 149 -1.86 -9.00 17.02
CA THR A 149 -2.80 -9.96 16.44
C THR A 149 -4.24 -9.44 16.38
N ILE A 150 -4.53 -8.39 17.16
CA ILE A 150 -5.82 -7.71 17.20
C ILE A 150 -5.65 -6.20 17.04
N LYS A 151 -6.71 -5.47 16.82
CA LYS A 151 -6.75 -4.01 16.98
C LYS A 151 -6.79 -3.73 18.49
N ASP A 152 -5.63 -3.49 19.08
CA ASP A 152 -5.42 -3.48 20.52
C ASP A 152 -5.87 -2.19 21.22
N GLY A 153 -6.22 -1.15 20.43
CA GLY A 153 -6.60 0.15 20.97
C GLY A 153 -5.47 0.91 21.65
N LYS A 154 -4.24 0.38 21.63
CA LYS A 154 -3.06 1.06 22.15
C LYS A 154 -2.69 2.22 21.25
N GLY A 155 -3.24 3.38 21.55
CA GLY A 155 -3.15 4.57 20.72
C GLY A 155 -2.34 5.71 21.34
N THR A 156 -2.44 6.87 20.73
CA THR A 156 -1.89 8.14 21.23
C THR A 156 -3.01 9.12 21.56
N THR A 157 -2.79 10.03 22.51
CA THR A 157 -3.72 11.08 22.90
C THR A 157 -3.08 12.46 22.78
N GLY A 158 -3.90 13.48 22.48
CA GLY A 158 -3.47 14.87 22.45
C GLY A 158 -2.71 15.28 21.18
N LEU A 159 -2.53 14.39 20.21
CA LEU A 159 -1.95 14.72 18.92
C LEU A 159 -3.04 15.07 17.89
N SER A 160 -2.76 16.00 17.00
CA SER A 160 -3.65 16.32 15.86
C SER A 160 -3.82 15.13 14.91
N LEU A 161 -2.79 14.30 14.78
CA LEU A 161 -2.81 13.04 14.07
C LEU A 161 -2.54 11.90 15.05
N ALA A 162 -3.59 11.24 15.51
CA ALA A 162 -3.48 10.09 16.39
C ALA A 162 -2.85 8.87 15.68
N LYS A 163 -2.32 7.94 16.47
CA LYS A 163 -2.11 6.54 16.06
C LYS A 163 -3.11 5.71 16.83
N SER A 164 -4.02 5.00 16.13
CA SER A 164 -5.19 4.37 16.76
C SER A 164 -4.88 3.04 17.45
N ASN A 165 -3.93 2.28 16.93
CA ASN A 165 -3.54 0.97 17.45
C ASN A 165 -2.01 0.81 17.39
N TRP A 166 -1.50 -0.16 18.16
CA TRP A 166 -0.10 -0.60 18.17
C TRP A 166 0.90 0.52 18.43
N ALA A 167 0.48 1.57 19.13
CA ALA A 167 1.36 2.67 19.47
C ALA A 167 2.35 2.22 20.56
N GLN A 168 3.63 2.28 20.24
CA GLN A 168 4.72 2.08 21.18
C GLN A 168 5.69 3.26 21.08
N ALA A 169 6.19 3.71 22.22
CA ALA A 169 7.22 4.74 22.21
C ALA A 169 8.49 4.24 21.48
N LEU A 170 9.12 5.11 20.73
CA LEU A 170 10.44 4.86 20.14
C LEU A 170 11.51 5.23 21.18
N ASP A 171 11.87 4.27 22.03
CA ASP A 171 12.72 4.48 23.21
C ASP A 171 13.78 3.39 23.44
N THR A 172 13.74 2.32 22.64
CA THR A 172 14.62 1.16 22.82
C THR A 172 15.53 0.96 21.61
N PRO A 173 16.84 1.27 21.75
CA PRO A 173 17.79 1.10 20.65
C PRO A 173 18.07 -0.39 20.33
N PRO A 174 18.66 -0.70 19.13
CA PRO A 174 18.91 0.23 18.06
C PRO A 174 17.64 0.67 17.35
N PHE A 175 17.65 1.90 16.81
CA PHE A 175 16.60 2.42 15.95
C PHE A 175 16.95 2.11 14.50
N ASP A 176 15.99 1.54 13.78
CA ASP A 176 16.11 1.21 12.36
C ASP A 176 15.15 2.08 11.54
N ALA A 177 15.62 2.60 10.41
CA ALA A 177 14.76 3.32 9.49
C ALA A 177 14.94 2.80 8.05
N TYR A 178 13.81 2.74 7.34
CA TYR A 178 13.73 2.22 5.97
C TYR A 178 13.12 3.27 5.05
N ALA A 179 13.86 3.63 4.00
CA ALA A 179 13.37 4.59 3.02
C ALA A 179 12.27 3.97 2.15
N THR A 180 11.17 4.69 1.99
CA THR A 180 10.02 4.22 1.22
C THR A 180 9.50 5.29 0.27
N THR A 181 9.02 4.86 -0.89
CA THR A 181 8.29 5.65 -1.87
C THR A 181 7.01 4.91 -2.26
N CYS A 182 6.34 5.35 -3.33
CA CYS A 182 5.17 4.68 -3.88
C CYS A 182 5.59 3.70 -4.96
N GLY A 183 5.21 2.43 -4.81
CA GLY A 183 5.21 1.44 -5.88
C GLY A 183 3.80 1.21 -6.41
N ILE A 184 3.67 1.00 -7.71
CA ILE A 184 2.40 0.66 -8.36
C ILE A 184 2.40 -0.82 -8.71
N THR A 185 1.38 -1.55 -8.22
CA THR A 185 1.21 -2.97 -8.53
C THR A 185 0.25 -3.18 -9.70
N PHE A 186 -0.88 -2.47 -9.72
CA PHE A 186 -1.83 -2.46 -10.84
C PHE A 186 -2.75 -1.23 -10.78
N THR A 187 -3.41 -0.93 -11.89
CA THR A 187 -4.33 0.20 -12.03
C THR A 187 -5.77 -0.19 -11.67
N PHE A 188 -6.60 0.79 -11.26
CA PHE A 188 -8.02 0.54 -10.91
C PHE A 188 -8.97 0.77 -12.09
N GLY A 189 -8.57 1.56 -13.08
CA GLY A 189 -9.32 1.73 -14.31
C GLY A 189 -9.28 0.47 -15.18
N GLY A 190 -10.37 0.20 -15.88
CA GLY A 190 -10.48 -0.97 -16.77
C GLY A 190 -11.70 -0.86 -17.68
N LEU A 191 -12.20 -2.00 -18.10
CA LEU A 191 -13.37 -2.12 -18.99
C LEU A 191 -14.64 -2.35 -18.17
N ARG A 192 -15.75 -1.81 -18.65
CA ARG A 192 -17.08 -2.14 -18.16
C ARG A 192 -17.52 -3.50 -18.69
N ILE A 193 -18.07 -4.32 -17.79
CA ILE A 193 -18.55 -5.67 -18.14
C ILE A 193 -19.99 -5.89 -17.70
N ALA A 194 -20.66 -6.82 -18.34
CA ALA A 194 -21.87 -7.42 -17.84
C ALA A 194 -21.50 -8.35 -16.67
N LYS A 195 -21.99 -8.03 -15.46
CA LYS A 195 -21.56 -8.65 -14.18
C LYS A 195 -21.79 -10.17 -14.13
N ASP A 196 -22.78 -10.67 -14.86
CA ASP A 196 -23.20 -12.08 -14.81
C ASP A 196 -22.50 -12.95 -15.86
N THR A 197 -21.85 -12.34 -16.87
CA THR A 197 -21.22 -13.05 -17.99
C THR A 197 -19.73 -12.72 -18.20
N GLY A 198 -19.25 -11.61 -17.64
CA GLY A 198 -17.90 -11.12 -17.93
C GLY A 198 -17.71 -10.57 -19.35
N GLN A 199 -18.79 -10.43 -20.13
CA GLN A 199 -18.77 -9.89 -21.47
C GLN A 199 -18.51 -8.38 -21.42
N VAL A 200 -17.62 -7.88 -22.28
CA VAL A 200 -17.27 -6.45 -22.35
C VAL A 200 -18.45 -5.68 -22.95
N LEU A 201 -18.77 -4.53 -22.38
CA LEU A 201 -19.81 -3.62 -22.90
C LEU A 201 -19.19 -2.50 -23.72
N ASP A 202 -19.89 -2.08 -24.77
CA ASP A 202 -19.57 -0.87 -25.53
C ASP A 202 -19.99 0.42 -24.79
N VAL A 203 -19.70 1.58 -25.38
CA VAL A 203 -20.04 2.89 -24.79
C VAL A 203 -21.56 3.14 -24.66
N ASN A 204 -22.38 2.36 -25.31
CA ASN A 204 -23.85 2.37 -25.21
C ASN A 204 -24.38 1.29 -24.23
N PHE A 205 -23.46 0.60 -23.55
CA PHE A 205 -23.73 -0.51 -22.61
C PHE A 205 -24.32 -1.77 -23.25
N HIS A 206 -24.11 -1.97 -24.56
CA HIS A 206 -24.43 -3.23 -25.23
C HIS A 206 -23.22 -4.19 -25.19
N PRO A 207 -23.47 -5.49 -25.02
CA PRO A 207 -22.40 -6.48 -25.07
C PRO A 207 -21.71 -6.53 -26.44
N ILE A 208 -20.38 -6.44 -26.44
CA ILE A 208 -19.55 -6.65 -27.64
C ILE A 208 -19.46 -8.15 -27.90
N ALA A 209 -19.99 -8.61 -29.05
CA ALA A 209 -20.02 -10.02 -29.38
C ALA A 209 -18.63 -10.66 -29.39
N GLY A 210 -18.47 -11.79 -28.71
CA GLY A 210 -17.23 -12.56 -28.64
C GLY A 210 -16.12 -11.95 -27.76
N LEU A 211 -16.34 -10.79 -27.11
CA LEU A 211 -15.34 -10.14 -26.28
C LEU A 211 -15.67 -10.29 -24.78
N TYR A 212 -14.77 -10.93 -24.04
CA TYR A 212 -14.87 -11.17 -22.61
C TYR A 212 -13.60 -10.72 -21.91
N THR A 213 -13.69 -10.38 -20.62
CA THR A 213 -12.51 -10.02 -19.83
C THR A 213 -12.63 -10.43 -18.37
N ALA A 214 -11.46 -10.52 -17.70
CA ALA A 214 -11.32 -10.83 -16.30
C ALA A 214 -10.05 -10.19 -15.72
N GLY A 215 -9.86 -10.30 -14.40
CA GLY A 215 -8.67 -9.81 -13.72
C GLY A 215 -8.58 -8.29 -13.71
N GLU A 216 -7.37 -7.76 -13.85
CA GLU A 216 -7.09 -6.32 -13.78
C GLU A 216 -7.84 -5.48 -14.83
N MET A 217 -8.15 -6.07 -15.97
CA MET A 217 -8.91 -5.37 -17.02
C MET A 217 -10.37 -5.08 -16.66
N VAL A 218 -10.92 -5.70 -15.59
CA VAL A 218 -12.26 -5.39 -15.08
C VAL A 218 -12.21 -4.12 -14.24
N GLY A 219 -12.74 -3.02 -14.77
CA GLY A 219 -12.81 -1.74 -14.06
C GLY A 219 -13.94 -1.68 -13.04
N GLY A 220 -13.83 -0.74 -12.09
CA GLY A 220 -14.91 -0.39 -11.16
C GLY A 220 -15.02 -1.25 -9.90
N LEU A 221 -14.07 -2.13 -9.65
CA LEU A 221 -14.02 -2.92 -8.41
C LEU A 221 -13.32 -2.17 -7.28
N PHE A 222 -12.26 -1.46 -7.60
CA PHE A 222 -11.43 -0.70 -6.67
C PHE A 222 -11.36 0.77 -7.09
N TYR A 223 -11.39 1.69 -6.11
CA TYR A 223 -11.37 3.13 -6.38
C TYR A 223 -10.29 3.90 -5.64
N PHE A 224 -10.12 3.69 -4.32
CA PHE A 224 -9.21 4.46 -3.47
C PHE A 224 -8.36 3.56 -2.56
N ASN A 225 -8.75 2.31 -2.44
CA ASN A 225 -8.09 1.32 -1.61
C ASN A 225 -8.34 -0.08 -2.17
N TYR A 226 -7.60 -1.06 -1.63
CA TYR A 226 -7.64 -2.44 -2.08
C TYR A 226 -7.39 -3.38 -0.89
N PRO A 227 -8.37 -4.17 -0.45
CA PRO A 227 -8.15 -5.21 0.55
C PRO A 227 -7.28 -6.34 -0.02
N SER A 228 -6.31 -6.79 0.76
CA SER A 228 -5.34 -7.81 0.34
C SER A 228 -6.01 -9.08 -0.22
N GLY A 229 -5.50 -9.57 -1.34
CA GLY A 229 -5.97 -10.81 -2.00
C GLY A 229 -7.20 -10.65 -2.90
N THR A 230 -7.92 -9.52 -2.84
CA THR A 230 -9.16 -9.34 -3.60
C THR A 230 -8.96 -9.29 -5.12
N GLY A 231 -7.78 -8.90 -5.61
CA GLY A 231 -7.45 -8.96 -7.04
C GLY A 231 -7.36 -10.39 -7.57
N LEU A 232 -6.77 -11.30 -6.79
CA LEU A 232 -6.73 -12.73 -7.15
C LEU A 232 -8.15 -13.33 -7.16
N VAL A 233 -8.97 -13.00 -6.16
CA VAL A 233 -10.36 -13.43 -6.10
C VAL A 233 -11.17 -12.88 -7.27
N SER A 234 -11.02 -11.60 -7.61
CA SER A 234 -11.63 -10.99 -8.80
C SER A 234 -11.23 -11.72 -10.08
N GLY A 235 -9.94 -12.01 -10.25
CA GLY A 235 -9.43 -12.78 -11.40
C GLY A 235 -10.08 -14.17 -11.50
N ALA A 236 -10.20 -14.88 -10.39
CA ALA A 236 -10.81 -16.21 -10.33
C ALA A 236 -12.32 -16.16 -10.63
N VAL A 237 -13.07 -15.23 -10.01
CA VAL A 237 -14.51 -15.10 -10.18
C VAL A 237 -14.88 -14.70 -11.61
N PHE A 238 -14.32 -13.57 -12.08
CA PHE A 238 -14.64 -13.09 -13.43
C PHE A 238 -14.02 -13.96 -14.52
N GLY A 239 -12.87 -14.61 -14.28
CA GLY A 239 -12.28 -15.59 -15.19
C GLY A 239 -13.21 -16.79 -15.39
N ARG A 240 -13.79 -17.32 -14.30
CA ARG A 240 -14.80 -18.39 -14.38
C ARG A 240 -16.05 -17.95 -15.14
N LEU A 241 -16.60 -16.78 -14.83
CA LEU A 241 -17.80 -16.26 -15.50
C LEU A 241 -17.57 -16.03 -16.99
N ALA A 242 -16.50 -15.31 -17.33
CA ALA A 242 -16.15 -15.02 -18.72
C ALA A 242 -15.86 -16.29 -19.53
N GLY A 243 -15.08 -17.22 -18.97
CA GLY A 243 -14.76 -18.48 -19.63
C GLY A 243 -15.99 -19.37 -19.83
N THR A 244 -16.89 -19.45 -18.86
CA THR A 244 -18.15 -20.20 -18.99
C THR A 244 -19.04 -19.60 -20.08
N SER A 245 -19.21 -18.27 -20.06
CA SER A 245 -20.06 -17.57 -21.04
C SER A 245 -19.51 -17.66 -22.45
N ALA A 246 -18.20 -17.49 -22.61
CA ALA A 246 -17.53 -17.64 -23.91
C ALA A 246 -17.67 -19.06 -24.46
N GLY A 247 -17.48 -20.07 -23.62
CA GLY A 247 -17.65 -21.48 -24.01
C GLY A 247 -19.09 -21.84 -24.39
N GLN A 248 -20.09 -21.25 -23.73
CA GLN A 248 -21.51 -21.42 -24.09
C GLN A 248 -21.81 -20.73 -25.42
N ALA A 249 -21.35 -19.50 -25.63
CA ALA A 249 -21.55 -18.77 -26.88
C ALA A 249 -20.92 -19.50 -28.08
N ALA A 250 -19.70 -20.03 -27.93
CA ALA A 250 -19.02 -20.81 -28.98
C ALA A 250 -19.72 -22.11 -29.35
N LYS A 251 -20.50 -22.72 -28.45
CA LYS A 251 -21.27 -23.92 -28.74
C LYS A 251 -22.62 -23.62 -29.44
N ALA A 252 -23.10 -22.38 -29.32
CA ALA A 252 -24.35 -21.94 -29.90
C ALA A 252 -24.19 -21.30 -31.28
N ALA A 253 -22.96 -21.02 -31.69
CA ALA A 253 -22.59 -20.50 -33.01
C ALA A 253 -22.34 -21.64 -33.98
#